data_a245d5b8721883828638dc59ec9b9362
#
_entry.id   a245d5b8721883828638dc59ec9b9362
#
_cell.length_a   1.000
_cell.length_b   1.000
_cell.length_c   1.000
_cell.angle_alpha   90.00
_cell.angle_beta   90.00
_cell.angle_gamma   90.00
#
_symmetry.space_group_name_H-M   'P 1'
#
loop_
_entity.id
_entity.type
_entity.pdbx_description
1 polymer ?
#
loop_
_entity_poly.entity_id
_entity_poly.type
_entity_poly.pdbx_seq_one_letter_code
_entity_poly.pdbx_strand_id
1 'polypeptide(L)'
;MKKLTLIILGFILSACSSDLEDKGFERILKENDGVYSKHGWNHYGPGYFELDSKSGILTSHGGMGLFWYSLRKYKDFVLELEYKCSEPETNSGIFLRVPETLKSNEYIYHSFEVQINDTGEGIHSTGAVYDAEPPSHDASNAIGDWNHYRISYIGSRIQVELNGEEVVAWDAEPKGKIKDFASEGYIGLQNHDWDTSVSFRNIYVKALE
;
A
#
# COMPACT_ATOMS: atom_id res chain seq x y z
N MET A 1 -35.58 -9.05 35.52
CA MET A 1 -34.47 -9.70 34.76
C MET A 1 -33.83 -8.64 33.89
N LYS A 2 -32.64 -8.12 34.31
CA LYS A 2 -31.90 -7.10 33.54
C LYS A 2 -31.02 -7.85 32.53
N LYS A 3 -31.24 -7.59 31.22
CA LYS A 3 -30.36 -8.10 30.17
C LYS A 3 -29.04 -7.31 30.20
N LEU A 4 -27.96 -7.99 30.50
CA LEU A 4 -26.61 -7.45 30.42
C LEU A 4 -26.18 -7.51 28.96
N THR A 5 -26.13 -6.37 28.28
CA THR A 5 -25.61 -6.26 26.94
C THR A 5 -24.07 -6.24 27.05
N LEU A 6 -23.46 -7.33 26.65
CA LEU A 6 -21.99 -7.44 26.56
C LEU A 6 -21.53 -6.67 25.31
N ILE A 7 -20.98 -5.48 25.53
CA ILE A 7 -20.29 -4.72 24.46
C ILE A 7 -18.91 -5.38 24.32
N ILE A 8 -18.74 -6.18 23.26
CA ILE A 8 -17.42 -6.66 22.84
C ILE A 8 -16.73 -5.47 22.16
N LEU A 9 -15.87 -4.79 22.91
CA LEU A 9 -14.95 -3.80 22.37
C LEU A 9 -13.89 -4.56 21.56
N GLY A 10 -14.02 -4.58 20.25
CA GLY A 10 -13.00 -5.12 19.35
C GLY A 10 -11.73 -4.30 19.52
N PHE A 11 -10.75 -4.81 20.24
CA PHE A 11 -9.38 -4.33 20.17
C PHE A 11 -8.82 -4.70 18.81
N ILE A 12 -8.81 -3.75 17.87
CA ILE A 12 -7.94 -3.80 16.72
C ILE A 12 -6.53 -3.65 17.30
N LEU A 13 -5.80 -4.77 17.36
CA LEU A 13 -4.37 -4.80 17.64
C LEU A 13 -3.66 -4.08 16.48
N SER A 14 -3.55 -2.76 16.57
CA SER A 14 -2.48 -2.06 15.87
C SER A 14 -1.19 -2.68 16.42
N ALA A 15 -0.50 -3.47 15.60
CA ALA A 15 0.80 -3.99 15.97
C ALA A 15 1.64 -2.79 16.39
N CYS A 16 2.13 -2.80 17.62
CA CYS A 16 2.96 -1.73 18.14
C CYS A 16 4.20 -1.65 17.23
N SER A 17 4.64 -0.46 16.85
CA SER A 17 5.78 -0.26 15.93
C SER A 17 7.04 -1.03 16.37
N SER A 18 7.25 -1.18 17.67
CA SER A 18 8.31 -2.01 18.26
C SER A 18 8.20 -3.49 17.89
N ASP A 19 7.00 -4.04 17.80
CA ASP A 19 6.80 -5.46 17.46
C ASP A 19 7.19 -5.80 16.03
N LEU A 20 7.03 -4.89 15.09
CA LEU A 20 7.44 -5.08 13.70
C LEU A 20 8.96 -4.96 13.55
N GLU A 21 9.56 -3.98 14.18
CA GLU A 21 11.03 -3.80 14.17
C GLU A 21 11.73 -5.00 14.81
N ASP A 22 11.22 -5.53 15.92
CA ASP A 22 11.71 -6.75 16.56
C ASP A 22 11.59 -7.99 15.65
N LYS A 23 10.64 -8.00 14.73
CA LYS A 23 10.48 -9.04 13.70
C LYS A 23 11.34 -8.80 12.45
N GLY A 24 12.19 -7.76 12.45
CA GLY A 24 13.11 -7.43 11.37
C GLY A 24 12.49 -6.60 10.25
N PHE A 25 11.38 -5.91 10.50
CA PHE A 25 10.84 -4.90 9.59
C PHE A 25 11.58 -3.57 9.78
N GLU A 26 11.81 -2.88 8.69
CA GLU A 26 12.36 -1.54 8.65
C GLU A 26 11.24 -0.53 8.32
N ARG A 27 11.09 0.51 9.13
CA ARG A 27 10.23 1.65 8.81
C ARG A 27 10.85 2.46 7.67
N ILE A 28 10.17 2.57 6.54
CA ILE A 28 10.66 3.33 5.37
C ILE A 28 10.13 4.76 5.30
N LEU A 29 9.05 5.11 5.97
CA LEU A 29 8.74 6.50 6.29
C LEU A 29 9.47 6.85 7.59
N LYS A 30 10.68 7.39 7.45
CA LYS A 30 11.63 7.56 8.56
C LYS A 30 11.09 8.50 9.64
N GLU A 31 11.27 8.08 10.88
CA GLU A 31 10.99 8.87 12.08
C GLU A 31 12.31 9.02 12.86
N ASN A 32 12.59 10.20 13.32
CA ASN A 32 13.73 10.50 14.15
C ASN A 32 13.31 11.50 15.25
N ASP A 33 13.52 11.15 16.52
CA ASP A 33 13.14 11.95 17.69
C ASP A 33 11.67 12.43 17.66
N GLY A 34 10.74 11.55 17.24
CA GLY A 34 9.31 11.86 17.15
C GLY A 34 8.92 12.72 15.95
N VAL A 35 9.82 12.90 14.98
CA VAL A 35 9.56 13.68 13.76
C VAL A 35 9.72 12.82 12.54
N TYR A 36 8.65 12.68 11.76
CA TYR A 36 8.64 11.96 10.49
C TYR A 36 9.18 12.82 9.35
N SER A 37 9.84 12.17 8.38
CA SER A 37 10.38 12.84 7.21
C SER A 37 10.18 12.02 5.94
N LYS A 38 10.11 12.70 4.79
CA LYS A 38 10.09 12.09 3.46
C LYS A 38 11.50 11.77 2.93
N HIS A 39 12.50 11.63 3.82
CA HIS A 39 13.85 11.29 3.39
C HIS A 39 13.89 9.95 2.66
N GLY A 40 14.50 9.93 1.48
CA GLY A 40 14.55 8.75 0.62
C GLY A 40 13.34 8.54 -0.27
N TRP A 41 12.33 9.39 -0.19
CA TRP A 41 11.17 9.37 -1.05
C TRP A 41 11.29 10.41 -2.15
N ASN A 42 10.84 10.05 -3.36
CA ASN A 42 10.76 10.92 -4.52
C ASN A 42 9.35 10.92 -5.08
N HIS A 43 9.01 11.91 -5.91
CA HIS A 43 7.71 12.01 -6.54
C HIS A 43 7.84 12.23 -8.06
N TYR A 44 6.97 11.58 -8.81
CA TYR A 44 6.81 11.73 -10.25
C TYR A 44 5.34 12.00 -10.57
N GLY A 45 5.09 12.86 -11.56
CA GLY A 45 3.76 13.20 -12.04
C GLY A 45 3.15 14.42 -11.33
N PRO A 46 1.92 14.83 -11.75
CA PRO A 46 1.18 15.89 -11.07
C PRO A 46 0.77 15.47 -9.65
N GLY A 47 0.45 16.46 -8.83
CA GLY A 47 0.08 16.24 -7.45
C GLY A 47 1.29 16.11 -6.52
N TYR A 48 1.03 15.72 -5.29
CA TYR A 48 2.05 15.57 -4.25
C TYR A 48 1.51 14.78 -3.06
N PHE A 49 2.41 14.40 -2.15
CA PHE A 49 2.04 13.90 -0.83
C PHE A 49 2.42 14.91 0.25
N GLU A 50 1.44 15.31 1.07
CA GLU A 50 1.65 16.07 2.29
C GLU A 50 1.97 15.12 3.44
N LEU A 51 2.97 15.47 4.26
CA LEU A 51 3.34 14.72 5.45
C LEU A 51 3.03 15.53 6.69
N ASP A 52 2.17 15.02 7.56
CA ASP A 52 2.14 15.47 8.94
C ASP A 52 3.34 14.86 9.68
N SER A 53 4.33 15.69 9.93
CA SER A 53 5.60 15.26 10.55
C SER A 53 5.48 14.80 12.00
N LYS A 54 4.37 15.02 12.67
CA LYS A 54 4.13 14.58 14.04
C LYS A 54 3.44 13.22 14.11
N SER A 55 2.47 12.99 13.24
CA SER A 55 1.70 11.74 13.22
C SER A 55 2.26 10.71 12.24
N GLY A 56 3.11 11.11 11.28
CA GLY A 56 3.61 10.25 10.22
C GLY A 56 2.55 9.88 9.18
N ILE A 57 1.50 10.70 9.07
CA ILE A 57 0.46 10.50 8.06
C ILE A 57 0.87 11.22 6.78
N LEU A 58 0.93 10.46 5.67
CA LEU A 58 1.08 10.94 4.31
C LEU A 58 -0.30 11.05 3.68
N THR A 59 -0.68 12.19 3.13
CA THR A 59 -1.95 12.37 2.42
C THR A 59 -1.69 12.80 0.98
N SER A 60 -2.32 12.12 0.01
CA SER A 60 -2.20 12.43 -1.42
C SER A 60 -3.05 13.64 -1.81
N HIS A 61 -2.55 14.42 -2.76
CA HIS A 61 -3.24 15.58 -3.33
C HIS A 61 -2.98 15.67 -4.84
N GLY A 62 -4.03 15.97 -5.60
CA GLY A 62 -4.00 16.55 -6.94
C GLY A 62 -3.37 15.71 -8.03
N GLY A 63 -4.14 14.82 -8.67
CA GLY A 63 -3.81 14.16 -9.93
C GLY A 63 -2.87 12.97 -9.84
N MET A 64 -2.70 12.29 -10.98
CA MET A 64 -2.01 11.01 -11.05
C MET A 64 -0.49 11.15 -10.99
N GLY A 65 0.12 10.49 -9.99
CA GLY A 65 1.56 10.44 -9.80
C GLY A 65 1.98 9.25 -8.95
N LEU A 66 3.27 9.12 -8.74
CA LEU A 66 3.87 8.07 -7.91
C LEU A 66 4.86 8.69 -6.91
N PHE A 67 4.69 8.34 -5.65
CA PHE A 67 5.61 8.64 -4.56
C PHE A 67 6.33 7.36 -4.17
N TRP A 68 7.65 7.24 -4.43
CA TRP A 68 8.38 5.99 -4.27
C TRP A 68 9.59 6.13 -3.37
N TYR A 69 9.88 5.06 -2.61
CA TYR A 69 11.04 4.96 -1.76
C TYR A 69 12.26 4.51 -2.57
N SER A 70 13.23 5.39 -2.77
CA SER A 70 14.35 5.22 -3.72
C SER A 70 15.67 4.82 -3.10
N LEU A 71 15.76 4.70 -1.77
CA LEU A 71 17.03 4.35 -1.11
C LEU A 71 17.40 2.87 -1.23
N ARG A 72 16.42 2.00 -1.52
CA ARG A 72 16.63 0.57 -1.64
C ARG A 72 15.67 -0.05 -2.64
N LYS A 73 16.19 -0.95 -3.48
CA LYS A 73 15.37 -1.89 -4.26
C LYS A 73 15.09 -3.14 -3.44
N TYR A 74 13.95 -3.74 -3.67
CA TYR A 74 13.50 -4.96 -3.02
C TYR A 74 13.26 -6.04 -4.07
N LYS A 75 13.80 -7.24 -3.82
CA LYS A 75 13.57 -8.44 -4.62
C LYS A 75 12.45 -9.24 -3.97
N ASP A 76 12.75 -9.92 -2.87
CA ASP A 76 11.80 -10.64 -2.05
C ASP A 76 11.55 -9.87 -0.76
N PHE A 77 10.29 -9.60 -0.45
CA PHE A 77 9.96 -8.76 0.69
C PHE A 77 8.55 -9.00 1.22
N VAL A 78 8.33 -8.53 2.44
CA VAL A 78 7.01 -8.31 3.02
C VAL A 78 6.88 -6.82 3.32
N LEU A 79 5.81 -6.21 2.84
CA LEU A 79 5.42 -4.82 3.09
C LEU A 79 4.20 -4.81 4.00
N GLU A 80 4.22 -3.99 5.04
CA GLU A 80 3.06 -3.69 5.87
C GLU A 80 2.83 -2.19 5.88
N LEU A 81 1.59 -1.77 5.71
CA LEU A 81 1.19 -0.38 5.78
C LEU A 81 -0.30 -0.25 6.11
N GLU A 82 -0.68 0.93 6.56
CA GLU A 82 -2.09 1.29 6.69
C GLU A 82 -2.46 2.38 5.70
N TYR A 83 -3.69 2.29 5.17
CA TYR A 83 -4.26 3.31 4.31
C TYR A 83 -5.69 3.67 4.73
N LYS A 84 -6.13 4.84 4.31
CA LYS A 84 -7.48 5.34 4.57
C LYS A 84 -7.95 6.21 3.40
N CYS A 85 -9.10 5.88 2.82
CA CYS A 85 -9.76 6.67 1.79
C CYS A 85 -10.58 7.80 2.39
N SER A 86 -10.60 8.98 1.72
CA SER A 86 -11.45 10.10 2.13
C SER A 86 -12.91 9.94 1.69
N GLU A 87 -13.12 9.31 0.54
CA GLU A 87 -14.41 9.13 -0.11
C GLU A 87 -14.51 7.74 -0.75
N PRO A 88 -15.72 7.23 -1.04
CA PRO A 88 -15.91 5.92 -1.68
C PRO A 88 -15.23 5.81 -3.05
N GLU A 89 -15.17 6.90 -3.81
CA GLU A 89 -14.60 6.97 -5.16
C GLU A 89 -13.07 7.14 -5.15
N THR A 90 -12.44 7.21 -3.97
CA THR A 90 -10.98 7.36 -3.87
C THR A 90 -10.27 6.21 -4.59
N ASN A 91 -9.36 6.59 -5.50
CA ASN A 91 -8.52 5.66 -6.25
C ASN A 91 -7.04 5.88 -5.89
N SER A 92 -6.34 4.80 -5.63
CA SER A 92 -4.92 4.75 -5.32
C SER A 92 -4.39 3.33 -5.47
N GLY A 93 -3.10 3.12 -5.16
CA GLY A 93 -2.50 1.79 -5.18
C GLY A 93 -1.08 1.77 -4.62
N ILE A 94 -0.61 0.58 -4.33
CA ILE A 94 0.75 0.30 -3.89
C ILE A 94 1.49 -0.42 -5.01
N PHE A 95 2.51 0.23 -5.57
CA PHE A 95 3.34 -0.32 -6.64
C PHE A 95 4.49 -1.13 -6.08
N LEU A 96 4.68 -2.34 -6.63
CA LEU A 96 5.66 -3.33 -6.22
C LEU A 96 6.72 -3.50 -7.30
N ARG A 97 8.00 -3.44 -6.93
CA ARG A 97 9.16 -3.53 -7.84
C ARG A 97 9.13 -2.49 -8.96
N VAL A 98 8.84 -1.23 -8.60
CA VAL A 98 8.87 -0.10 -9.54
C VAL A 98 10.26 -0.01 -10.19
N PRO A 99 10.36 0.16 -11.53
CA PRO A 99 11.64 0.24 -12.22
C PRO A 99 12.44 1.49 -11.83
N GLU A 100 13.76 1.44 -12.06
CA GLU A 100 14.71 2.47 -11.61
C GLU A 100 14.45 3.85 -12.20
N THR A 101 13.93 3.90 -13.41
CA THR A 101 13.78 5.14 -14.14
C THR A 101 12.32 5.51 -14.31
N LEU A 102 11.85 6.47 -13.50
CA LEU A 102 10.53 7.08 -13.65
C LEU A 102 10.64 8.32 -14.54
N LYS A 103 10.46 8.16 -15.85
CA LYS A 103 10.46 9.26 -16.83
C LYS A 103 9.09 9.52 -17.43
N SER A 104 8.18 8.59 -17.25
CA SER A 104 6.82 8.63 -17.80
C SER A 104 5.92 7.71 -16.97
N ASN A 105 4.65 7.59 -17.32
CA ASN A 105 3.72 6.64 -16.72
C ASN A 105 3.99 5.16 -17.15
N GLU A 106 5.10 4.88 -17.85
CA GLU A 106 5.45 3.52 -18.28
C GLU A 106 5.64 2.54 -17.11
N TYR A 107 5.96 3.02 -15.90
CA TYR A 107 6.06 2.16 -14.71
C TYR A 107 4.80 1.32 -14.48
N ILE A 108 3.62 1.80 -14.90
CA ILE A 108 2.35 1.06 -14.77
C ILE A 108 2.27 -0.20 -15.63
N TYR A 109 3.15 -0.35 -16.63
CA TYR A 109 3.24 -1.52 -17.50
C TYR A 109 4.38 -2.46 -17.12
N HIS A 110 5.21 -2.08 -16.13
CA HIS A 110 6.44 -2.77 -15.75
C HIS A 110 6.54 -3.04 -14.23
N SER A 111 5.46 -2.82 -13.50
CA SER A 111 5.36 -3.12 -12.07
C SER A 111 3.93 -3.51 -11.71
N PHE A 112 3.77 -4.30 -10.65
CA PHE A 112 2.45 -4.68 -10.16
C PHE A 112 1.93 -3.64 -9.17
N GLU A 113 0.63 -3.43 -9.21
CA GLU A 113 -0.08 -2.52 -8.32
C GLU A 113 -1.08 -3.31 -7.48
N VAL A 114 -1.00 -3.20 -6.16
CA VAL A 114 -2.08 -3.63 -5.26
C VAL A 114 -3.06 -2.46 -5.14
N GLN A 115 -4.28 -2.69 -5.62
CA GLN A 115 -5.28 -1.66 -5.84
C GLN A 115 -5.94 -1.16 -4.54
N ILE A 116 -6.29 0.11 -4.52
CA ILE A 116 -7.20 0.77 -3.58
C ILE A 116 -8.27 1.48 -4.39
N ASN A 117 -9.46 0.86 -4.50
CA ASN A 117 -10.62 1.42 -5.18
C ASN A 117 -11.88 0.64 -4.75
N ASP A 118 -12.60 1.15 -3.75
CA ASP A 118 -13.76 0.46 -3.16
C ASP A 118 -14.98 0.46 -4.09
N THR A 119 -15.01 1.32 -5.12
CA THR A 119 -16.04 1.30 -6.17
C THR A 119 -15.64 0.50 -7.40
N GLY A 120 -14.41 -0.02 -7.44
CA GLY A 120 -13.92 -0.89 -8.50
C GLY A 120 -14.55 -2.28 -8.46
N GLU A 121 -14.49 -2.99 -9.59
CA GLU A 121 -15.00 -4.35 -9.70
C GLU A 121 -13.92 -5.33 -10.18
N GLY A 122 -13.90 -6.53 -9.63
CA GLY A 122 -13.02 -7.62 -10.02
C GLY A 122 -11.55 -7.24 -9.94
N ILE A 123 -10.82 -7.29 -11.06
CA ILE A 123 -9.39 -6.95 -11.14
C ILE A 123 -9.07 -5.46 -10.91
N HIS A 124 -10.08 -4.62 -10.71
CA HIS A 124 -9.94 -3.19 -10.43
C HIS A 124 -10.42 -2.78 -9.04
N SER A 125 -10.88 -3.74 -8.21
CA SER A 125 -11.33 -3.47 -6.83
C SER A 125 -10.17 -3.46 -5.85
N THR A 126 -10.43 -2.90 -4.67
CA THR A 126 -9.49 -2.91 -3.53
C THR A 126 -9.01 -4.33 -3.23
N GLY A 127 -7.71 -4.49 -3.05
CA GLY A 127 -7.06 -5.78 -2.81
C GLY A 127 -6.62 -6.53 -4.05
N ALA A 128 -7.12 -6.19 -5.25
CA ALA A 128 -6.69 -6.79 -6.50
C ALA A 128 -5.19 -6.55 -6.78
N VAL A 129 -4.54 -7.47 -7.48
CA VAL A 129 -3.39 -7.09 -8.32
C VAL A 129 -3.98 -6.50 -9.58
N TYR A 130 -3.90 -5.17 -9.70
CA TYR A 130 -4.61 -4.39 -10.70
C TYR A 130 -4.42 -4.90 -12.11
N ASP A 131 -5.55 -5.05 -12.84
CA ASP A 131 -5.64 -5.54 -14.22
C ASP A 131 -5.08 -6.97 -14.42
N ALA A 132 -4.82 -7.71 -13.33
CA ALA A 132 -4.25 -9.06 -13.39
C ALA A 132 -5.05 -10.10 -12.59
N GLU A 133 -5.21 -9.93 -11.27
CA GLU A 133 -5.84 -10.91 -10.40
C GLU A 133 -6.83 -10.26 -9.43
N PRO A 134 -8.11 -10.66 -9.44
CA PRO A 134 -9.11 -10.10 -8.53
C PRO A 134 -8.91 -10.62 -7.10
N PRO A 135 -9.36 -9.86 -6.09
CA PRO A 135 -9.45 -10.40 -4.74
C PRO A 135 -10.54 -11.47 -4.67
N SER A 136 -10.38 -12.44 -3.79
CA SER A 136 -11.34 -13.51 -3.56
C SER A 136 -12.65 -13.01 -2.93
N HIS A 137 -12.55 -11.91 -2.18
CA HIS A 137 -13.66 -11.23 -1.50
C HIS A 137 -13.24 -9.81 -1.10
N ASP A 138 -14.20 -8.99 -0.73
CA ASP A 138 -13.97 -7.67 -0.13
C ASP A 138 -13.72 -7.83 1.37
N ALA A 139 -12.58 -7.31 1.84
CA ALA A 139 -12.19 -7.27 3.25
C ALA A 139 -11.94 -5.83 3.74
N SER A 140 -12.41 -4.81 3.00
CA SER A 140 -12.23 -3.40 3.33
C SER A 140 -13.04 -3.01 4.56
N ASN A 141 -12.49 -2.12 5.38
CA ASN A 141 -13.24 -1.40 6.41
C ASN A 141 -14.06 -0.26 5.79
N ALA A 142 -14.97 0.30 6.55
CA ALA A 142 -15.80 1.42 6.11
C ALA A 142 -14.93 2.63 5.70
N ILE A 143 -15.45 3.44 4.75
CA ILE A 143 -14.80 4.69 4.32
C ILE A 143 -14.50 5.58 5.51
N GLY A 144 -13.28 6.13 5.54
CA GLY A 144 -12.80 6.94 6.65
C GLY A 144 -12.14 6.15 7.78
N ASP A 145 -12.24 4.83 7.79
CA ASP A 145 -11.51 3.96 8.69
C ASP A 145 -10.16 3.53 8.11
N TRP A 146 -9.20 3.20 8.97
CA TRP A 146 -7.90 2.69 8.55
C TRP A 146 -8.03 1.22 8.14
N ASN A 147 -7.47 0.90 6.98
CA ASN A 147 -7.26 -0.46 6.49
C ASN A 147 -5.79 -0.83 6.64
N HIS A 148 -5.50 -2.10 6.87
CA HIS A 148 -4.15 -2.64 6.96
C HIS A 148 -3.88 -3.60 5.79
N TYR A 149 -2.84 -3.31 5.01
CA TYR A 149 -2.28 -4.22 4.04
C TYR A 149 -1.03 -4.91 4.57
N ARG A 150 -0.98 -6.22 4.38
CA ARG A 150 0.23 -7.01 4.40
C ARG A 150 0.42 -7.64 3.04
N ILE A 151 1.47 -7.23 2.34
CA ILE A 151 1.75 -7.67 0.98
C ILE A 151 3.10 -8.39 0.97
N SER A 152 3.14 -9.65 0.53
CA SER A 152 4.39 -10.35 0.28
C SER A 152 4.62 -10.55 -1.20
N TYR A 153 5.86 -10.33 -1.66
CA TYR A 153 6.30 -10.65 -3.01
C TYR A 153 7.59 -11.44 -2.94
N ILE A 154 7.48 -12.78 -3.09
CA ILE A 154 8.57 -13.73 -2.89
C ILE A 154 8.70 -14.60 -4.15
N GLY A 155 9.85 -14.55 -4.83
CA GLY A 155 10.02 -15.15 -6.14
C GLY A 155 9.01 -14.55 -7.14
N SER A 156 8.08 -15.38 -7.64
CA SER A 156 6.94 -14.95 -8.46
C SER A 156 5.66 -14.78 -7.65
N ARG A 157 5.61 -15.23 -6.39
CA ARG A 157 4.37 -15.26 -5.60
C ARG A 157 4.06 -13.90 -5.00
N ILE A 158 2.92 -13.33 -5.34
CA ILE A 158 2.30 -12.17 -4.68
C ILE A 158 1.16 -12.68 -3.81
N GLN A 159 1.19 -12.31 -2.52
CA GLN A 159 0.09 -12.54 -1.58
C GLN A 159 -0.32 -11.19 -1.00
N VAL A 160 -1.62 -10.96 -0.93
CA VAL A 160 -2.21 -9.76 -0.35
C VAL A 160 -3.15 -10.16 0.77
N GLU A 161 -2.84 -9.69 1.97
CA GLU A 161 -3.75 -9.72 3.11
C GLU A 161 -4.30 -8.31 3.34
N LEU A 162 -5.61 -8.20 3.42
CA LEU A 162 -6.33 -6.97 3.76
C LEU A 162 -7.07 -7.18 5.07
N ASN A 163 -6.76 -6.36 6.07
CA ASN A 163 -7.33 -6.43 7.43
C ASN A 163 -7.22 -7.81 8.09
N GLY A 164 -6.12 -8.56 7.78
CA GLY A 164 -5.82 -9.88 8.31
C GLY A 164 -6.45 -11.04 7.55
N GLU A 165 -7.15 -10.79 6.44
CA GLU A 165 -7.71 -11.79 5.56
C GLU A 165 -6.92 -11.89 4.25
N GLU A 166 -6.49 -13.09 3.84
CA GLU A 166 -5.84 -13.30 2.54
C GLU A 166 -6.87 -13.13 1.43
N VAL A 167 -6.71 -12.09 0.60
CA VAL A 167 -7.62 -11.78 -0.51
C VAL A 167 -7.03 -12.16 -1.87
N VAL A 168 -5.69 -12.20 -2.01
CA VAL A 168 -5.00 -12.65 -3.22
C VAL A 168 -3.83 -13.54 -2.86
N ALA A 169 -3.67 -14.62 -3.64
CA ALA A 169 -2.49 -15.48 -3.64
C ALA A 169 -2.22 -15.95 -5.09
N TRP A 170 -1.35 -15.20 -5.82
CA TRP A 170 -1.18 -15.32 -7.26
C TRP A 170 0.30 -15.42 -7.67
N ASP A 171 0.60 -16.19 -8.70
CA ASP A 171 1.94 -16.27 -9.28
C ASP A 171 2.07 -15.27 -10.42
N ALA A 172 2.93 -14.26 -10.22
CA ALA A 172 3.12 -13.13 -11.11
C ALA A 172 3.57 -13.57 -12.51
N GLU A 173 2.82 -13.15 -13.51
CA GLU A 173 3.09 -13.35 -14.94
C GLU A 173 2.68 -12.09 -15.71
N PRO A 174 3.21 -11.84 -16.93
CA PRO A 174 2.68 -10.81 -17.79
C PRO A 174 1.20 -11.03 -18.08
N LYS A 175 0.35 -10.08 -17.64
CA LYS A 175 -1.11 -10.17 -17.74
C LYS A 175 -1.71 -8.76 -17.76
N GLY A 176 -2.85 -8.58 -18.44
CA GLY A 176 -3.51 -7.28 -18.55
C GLY A 176 -2.59 -6.20 -19.13
N LYS A 177 -2.42 -5.10 -18.41
CA LYS A 177 -1.51 -4.01 -18.80
C LYS A 177 -0.02 -4.36 -18.59
N ILE A 178 0.30 -5.35 -17.75
CA ILE A 178 1.67 -5.71 -17.41
C ILE A 178 2.30 -6.48 -18.56
N LYS A 179 3.32 -5.90 -19.19
CA LYS A 179 4.05 -6.48 -20.33
C LYS A 179 5.25 -7.30 -19.89
N ASP A 180 5.99 -6.75 -18.95
CA ASP A 180 7.14 -7.37 -18.29
C ASP A 180 7.28 -6.75 -16.89
N PHE A 181 8.13 -7.32 -16.06
CA PHE A 181 8.41 -6.79 -14.73
C PHE A 181 9.81 -7.18 -14.28
N ALA A 182 10.44 -6.32 -13.49
CA ALA A 182 11.76 -6.55 -12.96
C ALA A 182 11.75 -7.59 -11.83
N SER A 183 12.88 -8.28 -11.64
CA SER A 183 13.08 -9.19 -10.50
C SER A 183 13.26 -8.45 -9.18
N GLU A 184 13.59 -7.15 -9.22
CA GLU A 184 13.73 -6.25 -8.07
C GLU A 184 13.34 -4.82 -8.46
N GLY A 185 12.93 -4.01 -7.51
CA GLY A 185 12.58 -2.62 -7.76
C GLY A 185 12.13 -1.89 -6.50
N TYR A 186 11.66 -0.68 -6.68
CA TYR A 186 11.23 0.18 -5.58
C TYR A 186 9.78 -0.07 -5.18
N ILE A 187 9.40 0.40 -4.00
CA ILE A 187 8.01 0.44 -3.52
C ILE A 187 7.49 1.86 -3.74
N GLY A 188 6.29 1.96 -4.32
CA GLY A 188 5.64 3.24 -4.60
C GLY A 188 4.21 3.31 -4.07
N LEU A 189 3.76 4.52 -3.77
CA LEU A 189 2.39 4.86 -3.39
C LEU A 189 1.83 5.78 -4.47
N GLN A 190 0.65 5.46 -5.00
CA GLN A 190 0.02 6.27 -6.03
C GLN A 190 -0.79 7.40 -5.40
N ASN A 191 -0.71 8.61 -5.98
CA ASN A 191 -1.77 9.59 -5.94
C ASN A 191 -2.49 9.57 -7.30
N HIS A 192 -3.80 9.52 -7.32
CA HIS A 192 -4.56 9.34 -8.55
C HIS A 192 -5.56 10.48 -8.79
N ASP A 193 -6.31 10.86 -7.78
CA ASP A 193 -7.46 11.73 -7.92
C ASP A 193 -7.14 13.21 -7.70
N TRP A 194 -7.97 14.09 -8.29
CA TRP A 194 -7.90 15.53 -8.08
C TRP A 194 -8.72 15.97 -6.87
N ASP A 195 -9.86 15.32 -6.63
CA ASP A 195 -10.89 15.76 -5.68
C ASP A 195 -10.99 14.87 -4.44
N THR A 196 -10.41 13.66 -4.47
CA THR A 196 -10.36 12.74 -3.33
C THR A 196 -8.91 12.52 -2.89
N SER A 197 -8.73 11.96 -1.70
CA SER A 197 -7.39 11.68 -1.16
C SER A 197 -7.32 10.33 -0.47
N VAL A 198 -6.13 9.72 -0.53
CA VAL A 198 -5.77 8.58 0.29
C VAL A 198 -4.70 9.02 1.29
N SER A 199 -4.82 8.54 2.52
CA SER A 199 -3.81 8.72 3.55
C SER A 199 -3.11 7.41 3.82
N PHE A 200 -1.78 7.45 4.02
CA PHE A 200 -0.93 6.31 4.37
C PHE A 200 -0.18 6.58 5.67
N ARG A 201 0.08 5.52 6.45
CA ARG A 201 0.93 5.57 7.64
C ARG A 201 1.52 4.18 7.93
N ASN A 202 2.42 4.09 8.91
CA ASN A 202 2.99 2.84 9.41
C ASN A 202 3.55 1.96 8.30
N ILE A 203 4.41 2.53 7.44
CA ILE A 203 4.96 1.87 6.27
C ILE A 203 6.25 1.13 6.66
N TYR A 204 6.21 -0.19 6.66
CA TYR A 204 7.29 -1.08 7.06
C TYR A 204 7.60 -2.10 5.99
N VAL A 205 8.86 -2.39 5.78
CA VAL A 205 9.31 -3.41 4.83
C VAL A 205 10.28 -4.36 5.51
N LYS A 206 10.09 -5.65 5.32
CA LYS A 206 11.04 -6.69 5.62
C LYS A 206 11.59 -7.26 4.33
N ALA A 207 12.85 -6.96 4.01
CA ALA A 207 13.54 -7.63 2.92
C ALA A 207 13.84 -9.08 3.33
N LEU A 208 13.61 -10.01 2.41
CA LEU A 208 13.94 -11.42 2.57
C LEU A 208 15.17 -11.73 1.70
N GLU A 209 16.17 -12.38 2.30
CA GLU A 209 17.40 -12.77 1.60
C GLU A 209 17.21 -14.10 0.86
#